data_f0921a5aa31d6b1ddf3a41826405979e
#
_entry.id   f0921a5aa31d6b1ddf3a41826405979e
#
_cell.length_a   1.000
_cell.length_b   1.000
_cell.length_c   1.000
_cell.angle_alpha   90.00
_cell.angle_beta   90.00
_cell.angle_gamma   90.00
#
_symmetry.space_group_name_H-M   'P 1'
#
loop_
_entity.id
_entity.type
_entity.pdbx_description
1 polymer ?
#
loop_
_entity_poly.entity_id
_entity_poly.type
_entity_poly.pdbx_seq_one_letter_code
_entity_poly.pdbx_strand_id
1 'polypeptide(L)'
;MIMSKMFCFQCQQTAGNSGCVRSGVCGKQPETANLQDKLICELILLAEAAESRKEYPEEATRLIADGLFTTLTNVNFDNAAITRFTDRVTSLRRKLSYGAERHTQSCSLISLWEGDTDIVSLRSTLLFGMKGMAAYAHHAYRLG
;
A
#
# COMPACT_ATOMS: atom_id res chain seq x y z
N MET A 1 4.55 -16.85 -22.76
CA MET A 1 4.03 -15.68 -22.02
C MET A 1 3.88 -16.12 -20.57
N ILE A 2 4.80 -15.70 -19.69
CA ILE A 2 4.75 -16.05 -18.27
C ILE A 2 3.59 -15.24 -17.69
N MET A 3 2.47 -15.89 -17.36
CA MET A 3 1.39 -15.24 -16.65
C MET A 3 1.92 -14.81 -15.28
N SER A 4 2.06 -13.50 -15.06
CA SER A 4 2.46 -12.98 -13.75
C SER A 4 1.41 -13.40 -12.73
N LYS A 5 1.84 -14.12 -11.71
CA LYS A 5 0.96 -14.50 -10.61
C LYS A 5 0.62 -13.25 -9.81
N MET A 6 -0.64 -13.09 -9.44
CA MET A 6 -1.09 -12.05 -8.50
C MET A 6 -1.96 -12.68 -7.42
N PHE A 7 -2.05 -12.02 -6.30
CA PHE A 7 -3.17 -12.10 -5.38
C PHE A 7 -3.54 -10.67 -5.00
N CYS A 8 -4.78 -10.24 -5.27
CA CYS A 8 -5.15 -8.86 -4.99
C CYS A 8 -5.70 -8.71 -3.56
N PHE A 9 -4.99 -7.95 -2.74
CA PHE A 9 -5.35 -7.65 -1.34
C PHE A 9 -6.12 -6.33 -1.18
N GLN A 10 -6.57 -5.68 -2.26
CA GLN A 10 -7.02 -4.29 -2.20
C GLN A 10 -8.50 -4.12 -1.87
N CYS A 11 -9.29 -5.19 -1.80
CA CYS A 11 -10.69 -5.15 -1.37
C CYS A 11 -11.17 -6.52 -0.88
N GLN A 12 -12.40 -6.55 -0.34
CA GLN A 12 -13.06 -7.78 0.11
C GLN A 12 -13.77 -8.53 -1.01
N GLN A 13 -13.80 -7.99 -2.23
CA GLN A 13 -14.37 -8.68 -3.39
C GLN A 13 -13.49 -9.85 -3.78
N THR A 14 -14.02 -11.06 -3.71
CA THR A 14 -13.28 -12.28 -4.02
C THR A 14 -13.89 -13.04 -5.19
N ALA A 15 -13.10 -13.29 -6.23
CA ALA A 15 -13.52 -14.15 -7.33
C ALA A 15 -13.65 -15.60 -6.85
N GLY A 16 -14.83 -16.22 -7.04
CA GLY A 16 -15.06 -17.62 -6.66
C GLY A 16 -14.78 -17.94 -5.19
N ASN A 17 -14.95 -16.99 -4.28
CA ASN A 17 -14.65 -17.10 -2.84
C ASN A 17 -13.17 -17.39 -2.50
N SER A 18 -12.26 -17.24 -3.44
CA SER A 18 -10.82 -17.54 -3.25
C SER A 18 -9.90 -16.35 -3.47
N GLY A 19 -10.44 -15.24 -3.95
CA GLY A 19 -9.67 -14.03 -4.27
C GLY A 19 -9.35 -13.87 -5.76
N CYS A 20 -8.86 -12.70 -6.11
CA CYS A 20 -8.48 -12.36 -7.47
C CYS A 20 -7.04 -12.79 -7.74
N VAL A 21 -6.85 -13.93 -8.41
CA VAL A 21 -5.54 -14.57 -8.64
C VAL A 21 -5.06 -14.50 -10.10
N ARG A 22 -5.91 -14.08 -11.04
CA ARG A 22 -5.59 -13.93 -12.47
C ARG A 22 -5.83 -12.53 -12.99
N SER A 23 -6.96 -11.95 -12.63
CA SER A 23 -7.35 -10.56 -12.86
C SER A 23 -8.36 -10.16 -11.80
N GLY A 24 -8.46 -8.87 -11.50
CA GLY A 24 -9.47 -8.37 -10.58
C GLY A 24 -10.87 -8.48 -11.16
N VAL A 25 -11.89 -8.76 -10.32
CA VAL A 25 -13.31 -8.62 -10.71
C VAL A 25 -13.60 -7.19 -11.19
N CYS A 26 -12.86 -6.21 -10.67
CA CYS A 26 -12.91 -4.80 -11.08
C CYS A 26 -12.17 -4.49 -12.39
N GLY A 27 -11.61 -5.50 -13.07
CA GLY A 27 -10.81 -5.33 -14.29
C GLY A 27 -9.31 -5.06 -14.06
N LYS A 28 -8.86 -4.99 -12.79
CA LYS A 28 -7.44 -4.79 -12.49
C LYS A 28 -6.57 -5.90 -13.05
N GLN A 29 -5.49 -5.52 -13.71
CA GLN A 29 -4.52 -6.46 -14.25
C GLN A 29 -3.47 -6.85 -13.20
N PRO A 30 -2.80 -8.01 -13.36
CA PRO A 30 -1.78 -8.48 -12.42
C PRO A 30 -0.66 -7.47 -12.17
N GLU A 31 -0.20 -6.78 -13.20
CA GLU A 31 0.84 -5.76 -13.09
C GLU A 31 0.41 -4.62 -12.14
N THR A 32 -0.80 -4.11 -12.32
CA THR A 32 -1.35 -3.04 -11.46
C THR A 32 -1.50 -3.50 -10.01
N ALA A 33 -1.97 -4.75 -9.79
CA ALA A 33 -2.09 -5.31 -8.44
C ALA A 33 -0.73 -5.38 -7.75
N ASN A 34 0.29 -5.92 -8.43
CA ASN A 34 1.65 -6.04 -7.89
C ASN A 34 2.31 -4.67 -7.62
N LEU A 35 2.06 -3.67 -8.47
CA LEU A 35 2.54 -2.30 -8.24
C LEU A 35 1.86 -1.66 -7.01
N GLN A 36 0.57 -1.89 -6.80
CA GLN A 36 -0.13 -1.42 -5.62
C GLN A 36 0.35 -2.12 -4.34
N ASP A 37 0.64 -3.41 -4.40
CA ASP A 37 1.23 -4.16 -3.28
C ASP A 37 2.62 -3.63 -2.92
N LYS A 38 3.45 -3.35 -3.93
CA LYS A 38 4.75 -2.70 -3.72
C LYS A 38 4.59 -1.32 -3.08
N LEU A 39 3.63 -0.53 -3.53
CA LEU A 39 3.35 0.78 -2.93
C LEU A 39 2.96 0.65 -1.46
N ILE A 40 2.05 -0.25 -1.10
CA ILE A 40 1.66 -0.48 0.30
C ILE A 40 2.89 -0.85 1.15
N CYS A 41 3.74 -1.73 0.66
CA CYS A 41 5.00 -2.08 1.34
C CYS A 41 5.90 -0.85 1.56
N GLU A 42 6.10 -0.01 0.56
CA GLU A 42 6.93 1.19 0.71
C GLU A 42 6.30 2.20 1.69
N LEU A 43 4.95 2.29 1.77
CA LEU A 43 4.27 3.12 2.76
C LEU A 43 4.47 2.62 4.19
N ILE A 44 4.41 1.29 4.41
CA ILE A 44 4.70 0.69 5.71
C ILE A 44 6.14 1.00 6.12
N LEU A 45 7.10 0.76 5.24
CA LEU A 45 8.51 1.04 5.51
C LEU A 45 8.79 2.53 5.74
N LEU A 46 8.06 3.44 5.08
CA LEU A 46 8.15 4.88 5.34
C LEU A 46 7.64 5.22 6.74
N ALA A 47 6.49 4.64 7.14
CA ALA A 47 5.94 4.84 8.47
C ALA A 47 6.90 4.31 9.57
N GLU A 48 7.49 3.14 9.38
CA GLU A 48 8.50 2.57 10.29
C GLU A 48 9.75 3.46 10.39
N ALA A 49 10.21 4.01 9.27
CA ALA A 49 11.35 4.93 9.26
C ALA A 49 11.05 6.23 10.04
N ALA A 50 9.85 6.79 9.87
CA ALA A 50 9.41 7.97 10.62
C ALA A 50 9.28 7.66 12.12
N GLU A 51 8.68 6.51 12.48
CA GLU A 51 8.51 6.09 13.86
C GLU A 51 9.84 5.83 14.56
N SER A 52 10.80 5.17 13.90
CA SER A 52 12.11 4.89 14.51
C SER A 52 12.91 6.16 14.80
N ARG A 53 12.69 7.24 14.06
CA ARG A 53 13.30 8.56 14.31
C ARG A 53 12.48 9.45 15.23
N LYS A 54 11.22 9.10 15.51
CA LYS A 54 10.23 9.98 16.16
C LYS A 54 10.06 11.31 15.40
N GLU A 55 10.29 11.28 14.09
CA GLU A 55 10.12 12.41 13.19
C GLU A 55 8.98 12.11 12.23
N TYR A 56 7.97 12.97 12.21
CA TYR A 56 6.79 12.82 11.37
C TYR A 56 6.64 14.02 10.43
N PRO A 57 7.50 14.11 9.39
CA PRO A 57 7.41 15.22 8.43
C PRO A 57 6.02 15.25 7.78
N GLU A 58 5.49 16.44 7.56
CA GLU A 58 4.20 16.62 6.88
C GLU A 58 4.19 15.92 5.51
N GLU A 59 5.32 15.98 4.78
CA GLU A 59 5.47 15.27 3.51
C GLU A 59 5.28 13.75 3.67
N ALA A 60 5.78 13.13 4.73
CA ALA A 60 5.61 11.69 4.99
C ALA A 60 4.14 11.36 5.27
N THR A 61 3.50 12.14 6.13
CA THR A 61 2.07 11.97 6.47
C THR A 61 1.20 12.10 5.21
N ARG A 62 1.49 13.10 4.38
CA ARG A 62 0.76 13.33 3.14
C ARG A 62 0.97 12.20 2.12
N LEU A 63 2.23 11.74 1.94
CA LEU A 63 2.51 10.62 1.05
C LEU A 63 1.84 9.31 1.52
N ILE A 64 1.77 9.07 2.83
CA ILE A 64 1.06 7.90 3.37
C ILE A 64 -0.44 8.01 3.06
N ALA A 65 -1.06 9.15 3.33
CA ALA A 65 -2.48 9.35 3.04
C ALA A 65 -2.79 9.22 1.54
N ASP A 66 -2.05 9.93 0.68
CA ASP A 66 -2.26 9.90 -0.78
C ASP A 66 -1.98 8.51 -1.36
N GLY A 67 -0.98 7.79 -0.83
CA GLY A 67 -0.64 6.44 -1.26
C GLY A 67 -1.71 5.41 -0.86
N LEU A 68 -2.23 5.49 0.35
CA LEU A 68 -3.36 4.66 0.78
C LEU A 68 -4.61 4.93 -0.08
N PHE A 69 -4.90 6.20 -0.35
CA PHE A 69 -5.99 6.58 -1.26
C PHE A 69 -5.76 6.05 -2.68
N THR A 70 -4.54 6.16 -3.21
CA THR A 70 -4.17 5.63 -4.54
C THR A 70 -4.46 4.13 -4.68
N THR A 71 -4.31 3.37 -3.60
CA THR A 71 -4.57 1.92 -3.58
C THR A 71 -6.00 1.55 -3.22
N LEU A 72 -6.88 2.51 -2.98
CA LEU A 72 -8.29 2.25 -2.75
C LEU A 72 -8.91 1.61 -4.01
N THR A 73 -9.93 0.76 -3.81
CA THR A 73 -10.57 0.03 -4.90
C THR A 73 -11.08 0.97 -5.99
N ASN A 74 -10.71 0.70 -7.24
CA ASN A 74 -11.14 1.44 -8.43
C ASN A 74 -10.71 2.92 -8.51
N VAL A 75 -9.75 3.35 -7.71
CA VAL A 75 -9.27 4.75 -7.74
C VAL A 75 -8.19 4.95 -8.79
N ASN A 76 -7.18 4.09 -8.86
CA ASN A 76 -6.06 4.27 -9.77
C ASN A 76 -5.61 2.97 -10.43
N PHE A 77 -5.63 2.92 -11.75
CA PHE A 77 -5.13 1.84 -12.60
C PHE A 77 -3.98 2.29 -13.53
N ASP A 78 -3.47 3.50 -13.36
CA ASP A 78 -2.32 4.00 -14.12
C ASP A 78 -1.01 3.49 -13.51
N ASN A 79 -0.44 2.44 -14.12
CA ASN A 79 0.81 1.81 -13.69
C ASN A 79 1.98 2.81 -13.63
N ALA A 80 2.06 3.74 -14.58
CA ALA A 80 3.12 4.74 -14.61
C ALA A 80 2.97 5.74 -13.45
N ALA A 81 1.74 6.18 -13.15
CA ALA A 81 1.47 7.05 -12.01
C ALA A 81 1.78 6.37 -10.68
N ILE A 82 1.37 5.10 -10.51
CA ILE A 82 1.66 4.30 -9.30
C ILE A 82 3.17 4.14 -9.12
N THR A 83 3.90 3.85 -10.20
CA THR A 83 5.37 3.70 -10.15
C THR A 83 6.04 5.00 -9.73
N ARG A 84 5.73 6.14 -10.39
CA ARG A 84 6.27 7.45 -10.01
C ARG A 84 5.97 7.81 -8.55
N PHE A 85 4.76 7.48 -8.10
CA PHE A 85 4.39 7.73 -6.71
C PHE A 85 5.21 6.86 -5.74
N THR A 86 5.38 5.57 -6.04
CA THR A 86 6.21 4.64 -5.27
C THR A 86 7.66 5.13 -5.17
N ASP A 87 8.22 5.65 -6.27
CA ASP A 87 9.59 6.19 -6.28
C ASP A 87 9.76 7.40 -5.36
N ARG A 88 8.74 8.28 -5.29
CA ARG A 88 8.73 9.40 -4.33
C ARG A 88 8.72 8.91 -2.88
N VAL A 89 7.86 7.95 -2.56
CA VAL A 89 7.78 7.32 -1.24
C VAL A 89 9.12 6.70 -0.86
N THR A 90 9.71 5.91 -1.77
CA THR A 90 11.02 5.27 -1.57
C THR A 90 12.12 6.30 -1.34
N SER A 91 12.10 7.42 -2.07
CA SER A 91 13.09 8.49 -1.94
C SER A 91 13.02 9.15 -0.55
N LEU A 92 11.82 9.47 -0.06
CA LEU A 92 11.66 10.04 1.27
C LEU A 92 12.03 9.03 2.36
N ARG A 93 11.59 7.78 2.23
CA ARG A 93 11.96 6.70 3.16
C ARG A 93 13.49 6.57 3.30
N ARG A 94 14.20 6.56 2.18
CA ARG A 94 15.68 6.48 2.19
C ARG A 94 16.31 7.67 2.91
N LYS A 95 15.80 8.87 2.74
CA LYS A 95 16.26 10.07 3.48
C LYS A 95 16.06 9.91 4.98
N LEU A 96 14.90 9.43 5.40
CA LEU A 96 14.58 9.20 6.81
C LEU A 96 15.36 8.02 7.41
N SER A 97 15.70 7.01 6.60
CA SER A 97 16.48 5.85 7.06
C SER A 97 18.00 6.10 7.06
N TYR A 98 18.48 7.26 6.58
CA TYR A 98 19.90 7.55 6.52
C TYR A 98 20.49 7.69 7.94
N GLY A 99 21.47 6.85 8.29
CA GLY A 99 22.10 6.83 9.62
C GLY A 99 21.38 5.98 10.67
N ALA A 100 20.24 5.38 10.37
CA ALA A 100 19.62 4.35 11.21
C ALA A 100 20.30 2.99 10.94
N GLU A 101 20.42 2.15 11.98
CA GLU A 101 20.83 0.76 11.77
C GLU A 101 19.94 0.12 10.71
N ARG A 102 20.59 -0.54 9.73
CA ARG A 102 19.89 -1.14 8.60
C ARG A 102 18.98 -2.27 9.05
N HIS A 103 17.77 -1.96 9.46
CA HIS A 103 16.68 -2.91 9.36
C HIS A 103 16.32 -3.00 7.88
N THR A 104 17.02 -3.85 7.12
CA THR A 104 16.63 -4.30 5.81
C THR A 104 15.46 -5.25 5.96
N GLN A 105 14.34 -4.77 6.49
CA GLN A 105 13.11 -5.52 6.43
C GLN A 105 12.64 -5.50 4.98
N SER A 106 12.74 -6.66 4.33
CA SER A 106 12.03 -6.88 3.07
C SER A 106 10.53 -7.00 3.42
N CYS A 107 9.78 -5.97 3.11
CA CYS A 107 8.33 -6.07 3.23
C CYS A 107 7.79 -7.00 2.15
N SER A 108 7.03 -8.00 2.58
CA SER A 108 6.20 -8.81 1.68
C SER A 108 4.75 -8.67 2.13
N LEU A 109 3.87 -8.21 1.25
CA LEU A 109 2.47 -8.07 1.59
C LEU A 109 1.82 -9.43 1.94
N ILE A 110 2.32 -10.51 1.33
CA ILE A 110 1.87 -11.88 1.62
C ILE A 110 2.04 -12.20 3.11
N SER A 111 3.17 -11.83 3.71
CA SER A 111 3.43 -12.11 5.13
C SER A 111 2.48 -11.38 6.08
N LEU A 112 1.86 -10.28 5.64
CA LEU A 112 0.84 -9.59 6.43
C LEU A 112 -0.50 -10.33 6.47
N TRP A 113 -0.73 -11.21 5.49
CA TRP A 113 -1.96 -11.97 5.29
C TRP A 113 -1.82 -13.46 5.65
N GLU A 114 -0.66 -13.86 6.15
CA GLU A 114 -0.41 -15.20 6.68
C GLU A 114 -0.42 -15.19 8.20
N GLY A 115 -0.91 -16.26 8.81
CA GLY A 115 -0.91 -16.47 10.25
C GLY A 115 -2.29 -16.75 10.83
N ASP A 116 -2.48 -16.41 12.09
CA ASP A 116 -3.75 -16.59 12.79
C ASP A 116 -4.88 -15.81 12.11
N THR A 117 -6.03 -16.47 11.91
CA THR A 117 -7.17 -15.93 11.16
C THR A 117 -7.70 -14.64 11.76
N ASP A 118 -7.74 -14.53 13.08
CA ASP A 118 -8.26 -13.35 13.77
C ASP A 118 -7.31 -12.17 13.60
N ILE A 119 -6.01 -12.41 13.69
CA ILE A 119 -4.97 -11.39 13.47
C ILE A 119 -4.99 -10.89 12.02
N VAL A 120 -5.10 -11.80 11.05
CA VAL A 120 -5.21 -11.44 9.62
C VAL A 120 -6.47 -10.63 9.37
N SER A 121 -7.60 -11.02 9.96
CA SER A 121 -8.88 -10.30 9.85
C SER A 121 -8.79 -8.88 10.43
N LEU A 122 -8.17 -8.72 11.60
CA LEU A 122 -7.98 -7.42 12.24
C LEU A 122 -7.04 -6.51 11.42
N ARG A 123 -5.93 -7.04 10.91
CA ARG A 123 -5.02 -6.29 10.00
C ARG A 123 -5.73 -5.82 8.74
N SER A 124 -6.54 -6.69 8.15
CA SER A 124 -7.37 -6.37 6.98
C SER A 124 -8.32 -5.22 7.27
N THR A 125 -9.08 -5.33 8.36
CA THR A 125 -10.04 -4.31 8.79
C THR A 125 -9.35 -2.97 9.05
N LEU A 126 -8.20 -2.99 9.72
CA LEU A 126 -7.40 -1.79 9.98
C LEU A 126 -6.95 -1.13 8.67
N LEU A 127 -6.37 -1.90 7.74
CA LEU A 127 -5.90 -1.37 6.47
C LEU A 127 -7.05 -0.74 5.65
N PHE A 128 -8.20 -1.39 5.58
CA PHE A 128 -9.36 -0.84 4.85
C PHE A 128 -9.91 0.41 5.54
N GLY A 129 -9.96 0.44 6.86
CA GLY A 129 -10.34 1.63 7.63
C GLY A 129 -9.40 2.81 7.37
N MET A 130 -8.09 2.56 7.37
CA MET A 130 -7.08 3.58 7.05
C MET A 130 -7.21 4.10 5.61
N LYS A 131 -7.49 3.24 4.62
CA LYS A 131 -7.75 3.67 3.25
C LYS A 131 -8.99 4.55 3.14
N GLY A 132 -10.06 4.23 3.87
CA GLY A 132 -11.26 5.06 3.97
C GLY A 132 -10.96 6.44 4.56
N MET A 133 -10.23 6.49 5.68
CA MET A 133 -9.79 7.75 6.29
C MET A 133 -8.90 8.56 5.34
N ALA A 134 -7.99 7.90 4.63
CA ALA A 134 -7.10 8.53 3.65
C ALA A 134 -7.88 9.19 2.50
N ALA A 135 -8.98 8.59 2.06
CA ALA A 135 -9.86 9.19 1.05
C ALA A 135 -10.46 10.52 1.54
N TYR A 136 -10.96 10.57 2.78
CA TYR A 136 -11.47 11.81 3.37
C TYR A 136 -10.37 12.85 3.55
N ALA A 137 -9.19 12.46 4.02
CA ALA A 137 -8.04 13.35 4.18
C ALA A 137 -7.62 13.94 2.83
N HIS A 138 -7.51 13.12 1.78
CA HIS A 138 -7.17 13.59 0.45
C HIS A 138 -8.16 14.63 -0.07
N HIS A 139 -9.46 14.39 0.09
CA HIS A 139 -10.49 15.36 -0.33
C HIS A 139 -10.45 16.64 0.51
N ALA A 140 -10.23 16.55 1.83
CA ALA A 140 -10.09 17.71 2.69
C ALA A 140 -8.91 18.60 2.26
N TYR A 141 -7.74 18.00 1.99
CA TYR A 141 -6.57 18.73 1.49
C TYR A 141 -6.79 19.42 0.13
N ARG A 142 -7.74 18.92 -0.68
CA ARG A 142 -8.07 19.53 -1.98
C ARG A 142 -9.02 20.71 -1.85
N LEU A 143 -9.76 20.78 -0.77
CA LEU A 143 -10.74 21.85 -0.51
C LEU A 143 -10.12 23.03 0.27
N GLY A 144 -8.93 22.89 0.82
CA GLY A 144 -8.23 23.88 1.67
C GLY A 144 -8.61 23.68 3.12
#